data_59b93be30b2fefd6b4ca8e5d242f2459
#
_entry.id   59b93be30b2fefd6b4ca8e5d242f2459
#
_cell.length_a   1.000
_cell.length_b   1.000
_cell.length_c   1.000
_cell.angle_alpha   90.00
_cell.angle_beta   90.00
_cell.angle_gamma   90.00
#
_symmetry.space_group_name_H-M   'P 1'
#
loop_
_entity.id
_entity.type
_entity.pdbx_description
1 polymer ?
#
loop_
_entity_poly.entity_id
_entity_poly.type
_entity_poly.pdbx_seq_one_letter_code
_entity_poly.pdbx_strand_id
1 'polypeptide(L)'
;MKKKTILIVLAVLLSAFFGLIFAYGPNPDIEKLKEGDVIFHASDSRQAPMLRLATASPITHCGIVIEKGGKLYVLEAEGKVQLTPIQTFINRGIGKTYCVRRPKNELKARVRYKGYLGIPYDIAFKFKNKKYYCSELVYDIYKDQFGIQICEPRPLSDYHTLGLEKEIKRRGMKMDQLMVAPSDLMNADCFEVIR
;
A
#
# COMPACT_ATOMS: atom_id res chain seq x y z
N MET A 1 -21.78 32.37 -10.57
CA MET A 1 -20.85 31.75 -9.60
C MET A 1 -20.80 30.20 -9.72
N LYS A 2 -21.91 29.50 -9.79
CA LYS A 2 -21.93 28.00 -9.82
C LYS A 2 -21.16 27.33 -10.96
N LYS A 3 -21.19 27.88 -12.20
CA LYS A 3 -20.51 27.27 -13.36
C LYS A 3 -18.97 27.33 -13.27
N LYS A 4 -18.40 28.44 -12.76
CA LYS A 4 -16.93 28.57 -12.56
C LYS A 4 -16.41 27.61 -11.47
N THR A 5 -17.16 27.43 -10.40
CA THR A 5 -16.79 26.51 -9.31
C THR A 5 -16.80 25.06 -9.79
N ILE A 6 -17.79 24.66 -10.62
CA ILE A 6 -17.88 23.32 -11.22
C ILE A 6 -16.69 23.08 -12.16
N LEU A 7 -16.30 24.06 -12.97
CA LEU A 7 -15.17 23.96 -13.89
C LEU A 7 -13.82 23.79 -13.14
N ILE A 8 -13.64 24.51 -12.05
CA ILE A 8 -12.44 24.39 -11.20
C ILE A 8 -12.38 23.01 -10.52
N VAL A 9 -13.49 22.54 -9.99
CA VAL A 9 -13.56 21.20 -9.36
C VAL A 9 -13.29 20.09 -10.39
N LEU A 10 -13.84 20.18 -11.59
CA LEU A 10 -13.57 19.26 -12.70
C LEU A 10 -12.10 19.31 -13.14
N ALA A 11 -11.49 20.50 -13.22
CA ALA A 11 -10.09 20.64 -13.59
C ALA A 11 -9.16 20.05 -12.52
N VAL A 12 -9.48 20.22 -11.24
CA VAL A 12 -8.73 19.64 -10.11
C VAL A 12 -8.90 18.11 -10.08
N LEU A 13 -10.09 17.59 -10.34
CA LEU A 13 -10.33 16.16 -10.42
C LEU A 13 -9.63 15.53 -11.64
N LEU A 14 -9.64 16.20 -12.79
CA LEU A 14 -8.91 15.78 -14.00
C LEU A 14 -7.40 15.84 -13.78
N SER A 15 -6.85 16.87 -13.15
CA SER A 15 -5.42 16.96 -12.87
C SER A 15 -4.98 15.89 -11.84
N ALA A 16 -5.79 15.59 -10.83
CA ALA A 16 -5.54 14.50 -9.90
C ALA A 16 -5.60 13.12 -10.60
N PHE A 17 -6.55 12.92 -11.52
CA PHE A 17 -6.69 11.70 -12.30
C PHE A 17 -5.53 11.54 -13.30
N PHE A 18 -5.15 12.60 -14.02
CA PHE A 18 -3.96 12.60 -14.87
C PHE A 18 -2.67 12.40 -14.07
N GLY A 19 -2.54 13.02 -12.89
CA GLY A 19 -1.42 12.80 -11.99
C GLY A 19 -1.28 11.34 -11.56
N LEU A 20 -2.40 10.64 -11.31
CA LEU A 20 -2.39 9.20 -11.02
C LEU A 20 -1.85 8.38 -12.21
N ILE A 21 -2.33 8.64 -13.43
CA ILE A 21 -1.90 7.91 -14.63
C ILE A 21 -0.42 8.18 -14.94
N PHE A 22 0.03 9.42 -14.79
CA PHE A 22 1.45 9.77 -15.00
C PHE A 22 2.39 9.21 -13.93
N ALA A 23 1.93 9.11 -12.67
CA ALA A 23 2.74 8.58 -11.58
C ALA A 23 2.93 7.05 -11.64
N TYR A 24 1.97 6.33 -12.24
CA TYR A 24 1.97 4.85 -12.21
C TYR A 24 2.20 4.18 -13.56
N GLY A 25 2.07 4.93 -14.66
CA GLY A 25 2.03 4.34 -16.00
C GLY A 25 0.77 3.48 -16.22
N PRO A 26 0.68 2.77 -17.34
CA PRO A 26 -0.40 1.82 -17.58
C PRO A 26 -0.30 0.65 -16.59
N ASN A 27 -1.45 0.11 -16.19
CA ASN A 27 -1.50 -1.12 -15.39
C ASN A 27 -0.72 -2.23 -16.09
N PRO A 28 0.16 -2.95 -15.40
CA PRO A 28 0.78 -4.13 -15.97
C PRO A 28 -0.25 -5.23 -16.24
N ASP A 29 0.00 -6.08 -17.23
CA ASP A 29 -0.84 -7.25 -17.47
C ASP A 29 -0.79 -8.19 -16.26
N ILE A 30 -1.95 -8.68 -15.83
CA ILE A 30 -2.06 -9.59 -14.67
C ILE A 30 -1.23 -10.87 -14.89
N GLU A 31 -1.14 -11.33 -16.15
CA GLU A 31 -0.37 -12.52 -16.52
C GLU A 31 1.15 -12.37 -16.30
N LYS A 32 1.64 -11.15 -16.24
CA LYS A 32 3.06 -10.85 -15.95
C LYS A 32 3.39 -10.91 -14.46
N LEU A 33 2.38 -10.91 -13.58
CA LEU A 33 2.58 -10.90 -12.14
C LEU A 33 3.03 -12.27 -11.65
N LYS A 34 3.96 -12.25 -10.69
CA LYS A 34 4.54 -13.45 -10.07
C LYS A 34 4.36 -13.43 -8.56
N GLU A 35 4.41 -14.61 -7.95
CA GLU A 35 4.47 -14.72 -6.50
C GLU A 35 5.64 -13.90 -5.95
N GLY A 36 5.39 -13.12 -4.91
CA GLY A 36 6.35 -12.22 -4.31
C GLY A 36 6.34 -10.80 -4.87
N ASP A 37 5.65 -10.51 -5.98
CA ASP A 37 5.47 -9.13 -6.41
C ASP A 37 4.69 -8.34 -5.35
N VAL A 38 5.03 -7.07 -5.16
CA VAL A 38 4.25 -6.16 -4.32
C VAL A 38 3.34 -5.32 -5.20
N ILE A 39 2.04 -5.41 -4.96
CA ILE A 39 1.01 -4.66 -5.68
C ILE A 39 0.49 -3.51 -4.83
N PHE A 40 0.30 -2.35 -5.45
CA PHE A 40 -0.10 -1.10 -4.81
C PHE A 40 -1.28 -0.48 -5.52
N HIS A 41 -2.15 0.20 -4.77
CA HIS A 41 -3.18 1.05 -5.35
C HIS A 41 -3.56 2.24 -4.44
N ALA A 42 -4.23 3.23 -5.04
CA ALA A 42 -4.96 4.25 -4.31
C ALA A 42 -6.31 3.65 -3.88
N SER A 43 -6.51 3.37 -2.58
CA SER A 43 -7.78 2.85 -2.09
C SER A 43 -8.79 3.97 -1.82
N ASP A 44 -10.08 3.61 -1.75
CA ASP A 44 -11.18 4.48 -1.31
C ASP A 44 -11.59 4.18 0.16
N SER A 45 -10.66 3.66 0.96
CA SER A 45 -10.90 3.34 2.36
C SER A 45 -11.03 4.60 3.21
N ARG A 46 -11.70 4.48 4.38
CA ARG A 46 -11.82 5.60 5.34
C ARG A 46 -10.48 6.16 5.81
N GLN A 47 -9.42 5.40 5.70
CA GLN A 47 -8.08 5.81 6.10
C GLN A 47 -7.31 6.52 4.97
N ALA A 48 -7.72 6.34 3.73
CA ALA A 48 -7.01 6.82 2.57
C ALA A 48 -6.76 8.34 2.55
N PRO A 49 -7.72 9.23 2.93
CA PRO A 49 -7.44 10.67 2.98
C PRO A 49 -6.31 11.03 3.94
N MET A 50 -6.29 10.42 5.14
CA MET A 50 -5.21 10.62 6.12
C MET A 50 -3.87 10.15 5.57
N LEU A 51 -3.83 8.95 4.98
CA LEU A 51 -2.60 8.38 4.41
C LEU A 51 -2.06 9.23 3.27
N ARG A 52 -2.93 9.69 2.35
CA ARG A 52 -2.52 10.59 1.25
C ARG A 52 -1.89 11.88 1.77
N LEU A 53 -2.51 12.49 2.80
CA LEU A 53 -1.99 13.71 3.40
C LEU A 53 -0.65 13.44 4.10
N ALA A 54 -0.58 12.41 4.94
CA ALA A 54 0.62 12.08 5.70
C ALA A 54 1.81 11.74 4.80
N THR A 55 1.59 11.04 3.70
CA THR A 55 2.68 10.53 2.83
C THR A 55 2.92 11.37 1.59
N ALA A 56 2.10 12.41 1.35
CA ALA A 56 2.07 13.17 0.09
C ALA A 56 2.03 12.26 -1.15
N SER A 57 1.35 11.11 -1.04
CA SER A 57 1.28 10.08 -2.08
C SER A 57 -0.16 9.64 -2.31
N PRO A 58 -0.59 9.40 -3.54
CA PRO A 58 -1.89 8.83 -3.82
C PRO A 58 -1.98 7.36 -3.41
N ILE A 59 -0.85 6.64 -3.28
CA ILE A 59 -0.80 5.25 -2.85
C ILE A 59 -1.12 5.12 -1.38
N THR A 60 -2.14 4.31 -1.08
CA THR A 60 -2.66 4.16 0.28
C THR A 60 -2.78 2.71 0.73
N HIS A 61 -2.57 1.76 -0.17
CA HIS A 61 -2.70 0.35 0.14
C HIS A 61 -1.74 -0.51 -0.68
N CYS A 62 -1.33 -1.65 -0.11
CA CYS A 62 -0.46 -2.62 -0.77
C CYS A 62 -0.67 -4.03 -0.22
N GLY A 63 -0.13 -5.00 -0.96
CA GLY A 63 -0.07 -6.41 -0.56
C GLY A 63 0.93 -7.17 -1.42
N ILE A 64 1.12 -8.45 -1.10
CA ILE A 64 2.05 -9.35 -1.81
C ILE A 64 1.24 -10.30 -2.69
N VAL A 65 1.64 -10.43 -3.94
CA VAL A 65 1.05 -11.40 -4.88
C VAL A 65 1.41 -12.82 -4.44
N ILE A 66 0.40 -13.67 -4.34
CA ILE A 66 0.51 -15.08 -3.95
C ILE A 66 -0.11 -15.94 -5.07
N GLU A 67 0.62 -16.95 -5.51
CA GLU A 67 0.10 -17.96 -6.41
C GLU A 67 -0.42 -19.17 -5.62
N LYS A 68 -1.67 -19.54 -5.84
CA LYS A 68 -2.30 -20.70 -5.19
C LYS A 68 -3.21 -21.42 -6.18
N GLY A 69 -2.87 -22.68 -6.49
CA GLY A 69 -3.67 -23.49 -7.40
C GLY A 69 -3.84 -22.89 -8.80
N GLY A 70 -2.78 -22.31 -9.37
CA GLY A 70 -2.78 -21.67 -10.68
C GLY A 70 -3.56 -20.34 -10.75
N LYS A 71 -3.92 -19.77 -9.59
CA LYS A 71 -4.64 -18.49 -9.49
C LYS A 71 -3.84 -17.51 -8.64
N LEU A 72 -3.95 -16.21 -8.98
CA LEU A 72 -3.30 -15.14 -8.25
C LEU A 72 -4.23 -14.54 -7.19
N TYR A 73 -3.65 -14.32 -6.04
CA TYR A 73 -4.25 -13.66 -4.88
C TYR A 73 -3.32 -12.54 -4.39
N VAL A 74 -3.83 -11.66 -3.57
CA VAL A 74 -3.03 -10.69 -2.84
C VAL A 74 -3.15 -11.01 -1.35
N LEU A 75 -2.01 -11.23 -0.71
CA LEU A 75 -1.93 -11.27 0.75
C LEU A 75 -1.88 -9.82 1.23
N GLU A 76 -2.87 -9.42 1.97
CA GLU A 76 -3.05 -8.04 2.43
C GLU A 76 -3.62 -7.97 3.84
N ALA A 77 -3.38 -6.86 4.51
CA ALA A 77 -4.09 -6.51 5.74
C ALA A 77 -5.22 -5.52 5.41
N GLU A 78 -6.47 -6.01 5.41
CA GLU A 78 -7.70 -5.24 5.23
C GLU A 78 -8.76 -5.76 6.20
N GLY A 79 -9.01 -5.01 7.29
CA GLY A 79 -9.75 -5.49 8.46
C GLY A 79 -9.01 -6.57 9.25
N LYS A 80 -8.43 -7.53 8.55
CA LYS A 80 -7.51 -8.58 9.03
C LYS A 80 -6.58 -8.98 7.88
N VAL A 81 -5.53 -9.74 8.20
CA VAL A 81 -4.69 -10.35 7.17
C VAL A 81 -5.46 -11.46 6.44
N GLN A 82 -5.50 -11.39 5.13
CA GLN A 82 -6.29 -12.29 4.29
C GLN A 82 -5.69 -12.46 2.89
N LEU A 83 -6.13 -13.54 2.20
CA LEU A 83 -5.90 -13.70 0.77
C LEU A 83 -7.13 -13.19 0.01
N THR A 84 -6.92 -12.18 -0.80
CA THR A 84 -7.95 -11.58 -1.67
C THR A 84 -7.68 -11.97 -3.11
N PRO A 85 -8.66 -12.47 -3.88
CA PRO A 85 -8.48 -12.69 -5.33
C PRO A 85 -7.95 -11.41 -5.99
N ILE A 86 -6.97 -11.53 -6.89
CA ILE A 86 -6.27 -10.37 -7.43
C ILE A 86 -7.22 -9.37 -8.09
N GLN A 87 -8.22 -9.84 -8.83
CA GLN A 87 -9.21 -8.97 -9.47
C GLN A 87 -10.06 -8.20 -8.44
N THR A 88 -10.38 -8.81 -7.31
CA THR A 88 -11.09 -8.16 -6.20
C THR A 88 -10.23 -7.06 -5.58
N PHE A 89 -8.94 -7.30 -5.39
CA PHE A 89 -8.00 -6.29 -4.93
C PHE A 89 -7.93 -5.10 -5.90
N ILE A 90 -7.74 -5.36 -7.20
CA ILE A 90 -7.68 -4.33 -8.25
C ILE A 90 -8.96 -3.49 -8.30
N ASN A 91 -10.13 -4.14 -8.22
CA ASN A 91 -11.42 -3.46 -8.31
C ASN A 91 -11.69 -2.48 -7.15
N ARG A 92 -10.99 -2.59 -6.03
CA ARG A 92 -11.06 -1.64 -4.89
C ARG A 92 -10.16 -0.40 -5.09
N GLY A 93 -9.25 -0.44 -6.04
CA GLY A 93 -8.43 0.71 -6.40
C GLY A 93 -9.25 1.78 -7.12
N ILE A 94 -8.98 3.05 -6.85
CA ILE A 94 -9.61 4.18 -7.56
C ILE A 94 -9.28 4.05 -9.05
N GLY A 95 -10.31 4.06 -9.90
CA GLY A 95 -10.18 3.87 -11.33
C GLY A 95 -9.66 2.49 -11.73
N LYS A 96 -9.63 1.52 -10.80
CA LYS A 96 -9.02 0.19 -10.98
C LYS A 96 -7.55 0.27 -11.41
N THR A 97 -6.88 1.36 -11.06
CA THR A 97 -5.45 1.55 -11.33
C THR A 97 -4.61 0.90 -10.24
N TYR A 98 -3.51 0.29 -10.64
CA TYR A 98 -2.54 -0.32 -9.74
C TYR A 98 -1.15 -0.25 -10.34
N CYS A 99 -0.15 -0.41 -9.51
CA CYS A 99 1.23 -0.58 -9.96
C CYS A 99 1.88 -1.75 -9.20
N VAL A 100 2.92 -2.29 -9.79
CA VAL A 100 3.61 -3.47 -9.26
C VAL A 100 5.09 -3.20 -9.15
N ARG A 101 5.66 -3.69 -8.08
CA ARG A 101 7.11 -3.72 -7.83
C ARG A 101 7.55 -5.15 -7.64
N ARG A 102 8.61 -5.54 -8.31
CA ARG A 102 9.25 -6.85 -8.19
C ARG A 102 10.61 -6.71 -7.54
N PRO A 103 11.00 -7.58 -6.60
CA PRO A 103 12.36 -7.57 -6.08
C PRO A 103 13.36 -7.81 -7.22
N LYS A 104 14.39 -6.96 -7.29
CA LYS A 104 15.47 -7.08 -8.30
C LYS A 104 16.20 -8.42 -8.19
N ASN A 105 16.33 -8.93 -6.97
CA ASN A 105 16.88 -10.25 -6.71
C ASN A 105 15.71 -11.26 -6.59
N GLU A 106 15.81 -12.36 -7.30
CA GLU A 106 14.82 -13.43 -7.23
C GLU A 106 14.67 -13.95 -5.80
N LEU A 107 13.40 -14.14 -5.38
CA LEU A 107 13.12 -14.72 -4.08
C LEU A 107 13.46 -16.20 -4.08
N LYS A 108 14.30 -16.63 -3.14
CA LYS A 108 14.81 -18.01 -3.05
C LYS A 108 13.77 -19.05 -2.62
N ALA A 109 12.58 -18.60 -2.22
CA ALA A 109 11.49 -19.45 -1.73
C ALA A 109 10.14 -18.81 -1.95
N ARG A 110 9.08 -19.62 -1.87
CA ARG A 110 7.69 -19.12 -1.89
C ARG A 110 7.33 -18.39 -0.61
N VAL A 111 6.40 -17.43 -0.71
CA VAL A 111 5.91 -16.66 0.44
C VAL A 111 5.12 -17.56 1.40
N ARG A 112 5.58 -17.66 2.64
CA ARG A 112 4.88 -18.37 3.72
C ARG A 112 3.87 -17.44 4.37
N TYR A 113 2.61 -17.56 4.00
CA TYR A 113 1.54 -16.64 4.41
C TYR A 113 0.55 -17.22 5.44
N LYS A 114 0.47 -18.55 5.58
CA LYS A 114 -0.58 -19.20 6.40
C LYS A 114 -0.59 -18.74 7.85
N GLY A 115 0.58 -18.52 8.44
CA GLY A 115 0.73 -18.08 9.84
C GLY A 115 0.27 -16.63 10.09
N TYR A 116 0.09 -15.84 9.04
CA TYR A 116 -0.38 -14.45 9.16
C TYR A 116 -1.90 -14.33 9.03
N LEU A 117 -2.58 -15.33 8.43
CA LEU A 117 -4.01 -15.24 8.15
C LEU A 117 -4.83 -15.05 9.43
N GLY A 118 -5.78 -14.12 9.37
CA GLY A 118 -6.69 -13.81 10.46
C GLY A 118 -6.14 -12.82 11.49
N ILE A 119 -4.85 -12.45 11.44
CA ILE A 119 -4.29 -11.43 12.33
C ILE A 119 -5.04 -10.09 12.10
N PRO A 120 -5.52 -9.42 13.19
CA PRO A 120 -6.30 -8.19 13.06
C PRO A 120 -5.51 -7.04 12.43
N TYR A 121 -6.22 -6.14 11.75
CA TYR A 121 -5.65 -4.89 11.24
C TYR A 121 -5.26 -3.93 12.38
N ASP A 122 -4.09 -3.30 12.27
CA ASP A 122 -3.66 -2.29 13.21
C ASP A 122 -4.05 -0.86 12.76
N ILE A 123 -5.12 -0.34 13.33
CA ILE A 123 -5.58 1.03 13.06
C ILE A 123 -4.69 2.12 13.67
N ALA A 124 -3.85 1.76 14.63
CA ALA A 124 -2.92 2.66 15.30
C ALA A 124 -1.54 2.70 14.63
N PHE A 125 -1.34 1.88 13.59
CA PHE A 125 -0.09 1.79 12.84
C PHE A 125 1.15 1.57 13.74
N LYS A 126 0.99 0.82 14.83
CA LYS A 126 2.09 0.49 15.74
C LYS A 126 2.92 -0.64 15.16
N PHE A 127 4.20 -0.43 15.10
CA PHE A 127 5.13 -1.43 14.58
C PHE A 127 5.31 -2.58 15.59
N LYS A 128 5.28 -3.85 15.10
CA LYS A 128 5.55 -5.09 15.89
C LYS A 128 4.68 -5.30 17.12
N ASN A 129 3.37 -5.16 17.01
CA ASN A 129 2.43 -5.30 18.12
C ASN A 129 1.45 -6.49 17.99
N LYS A 130 1.78 -7.52 17.19
CA LYS A 130 0.94 -8.70 16.89
C LYS A 130 -0.33 -8.37 16.09
N LYS A 131 -0.38 -7.22 15.43
CA LYS A 131 -1.35 -6.81 14.43
C LYS A 131 -0.59 -6.34 13.22
N TYR A 132 -1.26 -6.18 12.09
CA TYR A 132 -0.62 -5.69 10.89
C TYR A 132 -1.46 -4.61 10.20
N TYR A 133 -0.82 -3.55 9.76
CA TYR A 133 -1.32 -2.73 8.67
C TYR A 133 -0.64 -3.15 7.35
N CYS A 134 -1.17 -2.71 6.22
CA CYS A 134 -0.82 -3.28 4.91
C CYS A 134 0.69 -3.27 4.61
N SER A 135 1.35 -2.15 4.79
CA SER A 135 2.78 -2.00 4.47
C SER A 135 3.70 -2.64 5.50
N GLU A 136 3.32 -2.70 6.79
CA GLU A 136 4.07 -3.47 7.79
C GLU A 136 4.07 -4.96 7.46
N LEU A 137 2.92 -5.52 7.05
CA LEU A 137 2.83 -6.91 6.64
C LEU A 137 3.80 -7.25 5.52
N VAL A 138 3.86 -6.40 4.49
CA VAL A 138 4.81 -6.55 3.38
C VAL A 138 6.25 -6.46 3.87
N TYR A 139 6.55 -5.42 4.65
CA TYR A 139 7.88 -5.18 5.19
C TYR A 139 8.39 -6.37 6.02
N ASP A 140 7.60 -6.85 6.98
CA ASP A 140 7.98 -7.95 7.85
C ASP A 140 8.18 -9.26 7.09
N ILE A 141 7.30 -9.58 6.15
CA ILE A 141 7.44 -10.79 5.32
C ILE A 141 8.75 -10.76 4.52
N TYR A 142 9.06 -9.63 3.90
CA TYR A 142 10.30 -9.50 3.13
C TYR A 142 11.54 -9.59 4.01
N LYS A 143 11.52 -8.93 5.16
CA LYS A 143 12.62 -8.96 6.11
C LYS A 143 12.83 -10.34 6.72
N ASP A 144 11.75 -10.95 7.24
CA ASP A 144 11.85 -12.17 8.03
C ASP A 144 12.02 -13.43 7.18
N GLN A 145 11.47 -13.45 5.95
CA GLN A 145 11.53 -14.63 5.10
C GLN A 145 12.64 -14.59 4.06
N PHE A 146 13.00 -13.41 3.60
CA PHE A 146 13.97 -13.26 2.50
C PHE A 146 15.21 -12.46 2.89
N GLY A 147 15.26 -11.88 4.11
CA GLY A 147 16.37 -11.04 4.55
C GLY A 147 16.45 -9.71 3.80
N ILE A 148 15.35 -9.29 3.14
CA ILE A 148 15.30 -8.06 2.35
C ILE A 148 14.68 -6.95 3.20
N GLN A 149 15.50 -6.01 3.65
CA GLN A 149 15.02 -4.78 4.28
C GLN A 149 14.65 -3.78 3.19
N ILE A 150 13.35 -3.64 2.90
CA ILE A 150 12.85 -2.83 1.78
C ILE A 150 13.19 -1.35 1.98
N CYS A 151 12.99 -0.83 3.18
CA CYS A 151 13.28 0.55 3.56
C CYS A 151 13.56 0.65 5.07
N GLU A 152 14.01 1.81 5.53
CA GLU A 152 14.10 2.08 6.96
C GLU A 152 12.75 2.57 7.49
N PRO A 153 12.20 1.94 8.57
CA PRO A 153 11.03 2.49 9.25
C PRO A 153 11.34 3.88 9.81
N ARG A 154 10.40 4.81 9.63
CA ARG A 154 10.55 6.20 10.05
C ARG A 154 9.57 6.55 11.16
N PRO A 155 9.93 7.49 12.07
CA PRO A 155 8.99 7.99 13.06
C PRO A 155 7.84 8.75 12.39
N LEU A 156 6.64 8.72 13.02
CA LEU A 156 5.46 9.44 12.51
C LEU A 156 5.75 10.93 12.29
N SER A 157 6.64 11.53 13.08
CA SER A 157 7.07 12.93 12.93
C SER A 157 7.69 13.27 11.59
N ASP A 158 8.21 12.28 10.86
CA ASP A 158 8.82 12.46 9.53
C ASP A 158 7.80 12.49 8.39
N TYR A 159 6.53 12.26 8.69
CA TYR A 159 5.42 12.37 7.75
C TYR A 159 4.70 13.71 7.91
N HIS A 160 3.89 14.10 6.93
CA HIS A 160 3.09 15.32 7.02
C HIS A 160 1.94 15.13 8.00
N THR A 161 2.09 15.67 9.21
CA THR A 161 1.11 15.51 10.30
C THR A 161 0.21 16.72 10.52
N LEU A 162 0.50 17.83 9.85
CA LEU A 162 -0.31 19.06 9.94
C LEU A 162 -1.76 18.79 9.49
N GLY A 163 -2.70 19.12 10.36
CA GLY A 163 -4.13 18.87 10.13
C GLY A 163 -4.58 17.44 10.48
N LEU A 164 -3.69 16.57 10.96
CA LEU A 164 -3.99 15.19 11.39
C LEU A 164 -3.99 14.99 12.91
N GLU A 165 -3.81 16.05 13.70
CA GLU A 165 -3.62 15.99 15.14
C GLU A 165 -4.78 15.26 15.86
N LYS A 166 -6.02 15.53 15.45
CA LYS A 166 -7.21 14.90 16.00
C LYS A 166 -7.24 13.40 15.72
N GLU A 167 -6.86 13.00 14.51
CA GLU A 167 -6.85 11.61 14.08
C GLU A 167 -5.70 10.83 14.74
N ILE A 168 -4.53 11.42 14.84
CA ILE A 168 -3.37 10.88 15.56
C ILE A 168 -3.74 10.60 17.01
N LYS A 169 -4.33 11.59 17.70
CA LYS A 169 -4.81 11.44 19.09
C LYS A 169 -5.89 10.36 19.21
N ARG A 170 -6.88 10.37 18.32
CA ARG A 170 -7.99 9.39 18.31
C ARG A 170 -7.49 7.94 18.19
N ARG A 171 -6.43 7.71 17.41
CA ARG A 171 -5.83 6.39 17.21
C ARG A 171 -4.79 6.02 18.26
N GLY A 172 -4.48 6.91 19.20
CA GLY A 172 -3.45 6.71 20.20
C GLY A 172 -2.04 6.55 19.60
N MET A 173 -1.79 7.24 18.48
CA MET A 173 -0.49 7.25 17.82
C MET A 173 0.46 8.22 18.55
N LYS A 174 1.76 7.89 18.53
CA LYS A 174 2.82 8.73 19.07
C LYS A 174 3.68 9.26 17.93
N MET A 175 4.22 10.46 18.10
CA MET A 175 5.04 11.10 17.06
C MET A 175 6.37 10.38 16.82
N ASP A 176 6.89 9.71 17.84
CA ASP A 176 8.12 8.92 17.81
C ASP A 176 7.91 7.46 17.40
N GLN A 177 6.65 7.01 17.22
CA GLN A 177 6.41 5.64 16.78
C GLN A 177 6.91 5.40 15.35
N LEU A 178 7.65 4.31 15.19
CA LEU A 178 8.12 3.89 13.88
C LEU A 178 6.97 3.34 13.05
N MET A 179 7.02 3.61 11.75
CA MET A 179 6.08 3.07 10.78
C MET A 179 6.69 3.03 9.37
N VAL A 180 6.04 2.31 8.48
CA VAL A 180 6.38 2.20 7.07
C VAL A 180 5.12 2.51 6.26
N ALA A 181 5.19 3.47 5.34
CA ALA A 181 4.06 3.75 4.45
C ALA A 181 4.12 2.91 3.16
N PRO A 182 2.98 2.69 2.48
CA PRO A 182 2.99 2.04 1.17
C PRO A 182 3.89 2.74 0.15
N SER A 183 3.97 4.08 0.19
CA SER A 183 4.87 4.87 -0.66
C SER A 183 6.35 4.65 -0.37
N ASP A 184 6.72 4.38 0.88
CA ASP A 184 8.11 4.07 1.24
C ASP A 184 8.54 2.75 0.59
N LEU A 185 7.66 1.74 0.64
CA LEU A 185 7.90 0.47 -0.03
C LEU A 185 7.96 0.61 -1.56
N MET A 186 7.01 1.38 -2.13
CA MET A 186 6.92 1.53 -3.58
C MET A 186 8.16 2.19 -4.19
N ASN A 187 8.81 3.09 -3.46
CA ASN A 187 9.96 3.87 -3.92
C ASN A 187 11.30 3.23 -3.53
N ALA A 188 11.30 2.02 -2.98
CA ALA A 188 12.51 1.36 -2.51
C ALA A 188 13.40 0.88 -3.66
N ASP A 189 14.71 1.07 -3.52
CA ASP A 189 15.71 0.74 -4.53
C ASP A 189 15.85 -0.77 -4.78
N CYS A 190 15.42 -1.62 -3.86
CA CYS A 190 15.48 -3.07 -4.01
C CYS A 190 14.46 -3.64 -5.01
N PHE A 191 13.58 -2.80 -5.54
CA PHE A 191 12.53 -3.17 -6.48
C PHE A 191 12.77 -2.63 -7.89
N GLU A 192 12.23 -3.33 -8.87
CA GLU A 192 12.03 -2.86 -10.24
C GLU A 192 10.54 -2.65 -10.53
N VAL A 193 10.25 -1.81 -11.52
CA VAL A 193 8.87 -1.53 -11.97
C VAL A 193 8.44 -2.59 -12.97
N ILE A 194 7.31 -3.24 -12.73
CA ILE A 194 6.67 -4.13 -13.70
C ILE A 194 5.66 -3.32 -14.53
N ARG A 195 5.78 -3.46 -15.85
CA ARG A 195 4.94 -2.75 -16.85
C ARG A 195 4.28 -3.73 -17.81
#